data_65415d2a74ac3a9af9b051fcc9e3c133
#
_entry.id   65415d2a74ac3a9af9b051fcc9e3c133
#
_cell.length_a   1.000
_cell.length_b   1.000
_cell.length_c   1.000
_cell.angle_alpha   90.00
_cell.angle_beta   90.00
_cell.angle_gamma   90.00
#
_symmetry.space_group_name_H-M   'P 1'
#
loop_
_entity.id
_entity.type
_entity.pdbx_description
1 polymer ?
#
loop_
_entity_poly.entity_id
_entity_poly.type
_entity_poly.pdbx_seq_one_letter_code
_entity_poly.pdbx_strand_id
1 'polypeptide(L)'
;MDDFREGNWLLRADAAAGLRTLHQAGQRVKMIYIDPPYNTGNTFAYHDRRAKDEWLALMSPLLAAARELLSADGLIFISIDFNQLCELKLEMDRIFGTASLIGNFVWVSNLKGRQLGAGPAGTHEYILTYARDATQVGQLRGRTELLQKLMPTVYHLPQRQVKHDACGAYVTKNELYNTNSKFNEITAPSMVFDIYYHPQTGAVCTSEVGAADPELADAGWICAHPHPNAKPGLKYHAWRWSRAKVERDYADLEFQVHGQGTHRRLRIYTKVRDFHETALKDLVMGPSTISGQRELQRLGLDGLFETPKPTKLLQVLIEAATSPGDTVLDFFAGSGTTGQAAHATGRRFFLIQLEEPFSAAKSGPAGEQGLHTIADLTAARLRAAEVPFHELRC
;
A
#
# COMPACT_ATOMS: atom_id res chain seq x y z
N MET A 1 35.53 7.35 -4.63
CA MET A 1 34.30 6.66 -4.22
C MET A 1 33.17 7.66 -4.45
N ASP A 2 32.25 7.32 -5.33
CA ASP A 2 31.12 8.19 -5.60
C ASP A 2 30.27 8.36 -4.34
N ASP A 3 29.86 9.60 -4.09
CA ASP A 3 29.10 9.91 -2.88
C ASP A 3 27.61 9.62 -3.10
N PHE A 4 27.18 8.38 -2.82
CA PHE A 4 25.77 7.96 -2.89
C PHE A 4 24.88 8.57 -1.79
N ARG A 5 25.40 9.49 -0.97
CA ARG A 5 24.63 10.11 0.12
C ARG A 5 23.56 11.04 -0.38
N GLU A 6 23.73 11.60 -1.58
CA GLU A 6 22.81 12.55 -2.18
C GLU A 6 22.43 12.13 -3.60
N GLY A 7 21.27 12.61 -4.06
CA GLY A 7 20.79 12.42 -5.42
C GLY A 7 20.17 11.05 -5.70
N ASN A 8 19.84 10.89 -6.96
CA ASN A 8 19.29 9.66 -7.54
C ASN A 8 20.36 9.05 -8.46
N TRP A 9 20.41 7.72 -8.54
CA TRP A 9 21.47 7.04 -9.26
C TRP A 9 20.93 5.94 -10.17
N LEU A 10 21.46 5.89 -11.38
CA LEU A 10 21.38 4.76 -12.29
C LEU A 10 22.74 4.08 -12.39
N LEU A 11 22.84 2.87 -11.86
CA LEU A 11 24.04 2.02 -11.97
C LEU A 11 23.88 1.14 -13.22
N ARG A 12 24.73 1.33 -14.20
CA ARG A 12 24.79 0.48 -15.39
C ARG A 12 25.68 -0.73 -15.08
N ALA A 13 25.04 -1.79 -14.60
CA ALA A 13 25.70 -2.99 -14.09
C ALA A 13 24.76 -4.18 -14.11
N ASP A 14 25.30 -5.39 -13.98
CA ASP A 14 24.49 -6.52 -13.55
C ASP A 14 24.02 -6.32 -12.10
N ALA A 15 22.90 -6.96 -11.74
CA ALA A 15 22.28 -6.79 -10.43
C ALA A 15 23.24 -7.12 -9.27
N ALA A 16 24.07 -8.18 -9.40
CA ALA A 16 24.99 -8.56 -8.34
C ALA A 16 26.12 -7.56 -8.13
N ALA A 17 26.68 -7.00 -9.22
CA ALA A 17 27.71 -5.97 -9.16
C ALA A 17 27.14 -4.68 -8.53
N GLY A 18 25.99 -4.21 -9.01
CA GLY A 18 25.35 -3.02 -8.47
C GLY A 18 24.98 -3.14 -6.99
N LEU A 19 24.41 -4.27 -6.56
CA LEU A 19 24.11 -4.54 -5.15
C LEU A 19 25.36 -4.55 -4.29
N ARG A 20 26.47 -5.17 -4.76
CA ARG A 20 27.77 -5.13 -4.05
C ARG A 20 28.29 -3.71 -3.92
N THR A 21 28.24 -2.90 -4.97
CA THR A 21 28.67 -1.50 -4.97
C THR A 21 27.93 -0.69 -3.90
N LEU A 22 26.59 -0.81 -3.86
CA LEU A 22 25.78 -0.12 -2.85
C LEU A 22 26.07 -0.62 -1.43
N HIS A 23 26.27 -1.93 -1.25
CA HIS A 23 26.62 -2.52 0.05
C HIS A 23 27.99 -2.02 0.54
N GLN A 24 29.01 -2.02 -0.32
CA GLN A 24 30.35 -1.52 -0.01
C GLN A 24 30.37 -0.02 0.32
N ALA A 25 29.46 0.74 -0.31
CA ALA A 25 29.24 2.15 0.00
C ALA A 25 28.42 2.39 1.28
N GLY A 26 28.06 1.33 2.02
CA GLY A 26 27.32 1.42 3.27
C GLY A 26 25.86 1.88 3.11
N GLN A 27 25.29 1.76 1.90
CA GLN A 27 23.93 2.22 1.65
C GLN A 27 22.89 1.34 2.34
N ARG A 28 21.78 1.98 2.73
CA ARG A 28 20.57 1.32 3.22
C ARG A 28 19.37 1.94 2.51
N VAL A 29 18.39 1.09 2.21
CA VAL A 29 17.17 1.51 1.50
C VAL A 29 15.93 1.12 2.29
N LYS A 30 14.91 1.96 2.21
CA LYS A 30 13.63 1.73 2.91
C LYS A 30 12.73 0.78 2.14
N MET A 31 12.81 0.81 0.83
CA MET A 31 12.00 -0.04 -0.05
C MET A 31 12.85 -0.60 -1.19
N ILE A 32 12.61 -1.85 -1.49
CA ILE A 32 13.06 -2.48 -2.73
C ILE A 32 11.80 -2.85 -3.53
N TYR A 33 11.79 -2.50 -4.81
CA TYR A 33 10.82 -3.01 -5.77
C TYR A 33 11.58 -3.65 -6.92
N ILE A 34 11.18 -4.84 -7.33
CA ILE A 34 11.73 -5.49 -8.51
C ILE A 34 10.66 -6.15 -9.37
N ASP A 35 10.94 -6.17 -10.67
CA ASP A 35 10.19 -6.87 -11.71
C ASP A 35 11.15 -7.82 -12.44
N PRO A 36 11.54 -8.96 -11.82
CA PRO A 36 12.51 -9.88 -12.39
C PRO A 36 11.93 -10.62 -13.59
N PRO A 37 12.74 -11.30 -14.44
CA PRO A 37 12.24 -12.15 -15.49
C PRO A 37 11.29 -13.22 -14.94
N TYR A 38 10.08 -13.35 -15.53
CA TYR A 38 9.04 -14.27 -15.05
C TYR A 38 9.19 -15.71 -15.52
N ASN A 39 10.19 -15.95 -16.38
CA ASN A 39 10.45 -17.27 -16.95
C ASN A 39 9.26 -17.85 -17.75
N THR A 40 8.54 -16.99 -18.46
CA THR A 40 7.35 -17.35 -19.24
C THR A 40 7.67 -18.11 -20.54
N GLY A 41 8.93 -18.10 -20.95
CA GLY A 41 9.38 -18.66 -22.23
C GLY A 41 9.02 -17.82 -23.45
N ASN A 42 8.49 -16.63 -23.26
CA ASN A 42 8.19 -15.68 -24.33
C ASN A 42 9.46 -14.96 -24.80
N THR A 43 9.43 -14.45 -26.04
CA THR A 43 10.51 -13.64 -26.60
C THR A 43 10.29 -12.20 -26.19
N PHE A 44 10.99 -11.73 -25.17
CA PHE A 44 11.03 -10.34 -24.73
C PHE A 44 12.30 -9.63 -25.25
N ALA A 45 12.45 -8.35 -24.93
CA ALA A 45 13.68 -7.61 -25.16
C ALA A 45 14.87 -8.18 -24.37
N TYR A 46 14.62 -9.09 -23.43
CA TYR A 46 15.59 -9.77 -22.56
C TYR A 46 15.35 -11.30 -22.51
N HIS A 47 16.32 -12.06 -22.01
CA HIS A 47 16.23 -13.52 -21.88
C HIS A 47 15.26 -13.94 -20.76
N ASP A 48 14.10 -14.51 -21.15
CA ASP A 48 13.03 -14.96 -20.24
C ASP A 48 12.77 -16.47 -20.30
N ARG A 49 13.78 -17.27 -20.69
CA ARG A 49 13.64 -18.73 -20.79
C ARG A 49 14.80 -19.42 -20.07
N ARG A 50 14.54 -19.93 -18.86
CA ARG A 50 15.50 -20.65 -18.04
C ARG A 50 14.85 -21.89 -17.46
N ALA A 51 15.64 -22.95 -17.12
CA ALA A 51 15.15 -24.00 -16.25
C ALA A 51 14.80 -23.41 -14.86
N LYS A 52 13.84 -24.04 -14.16
CA LYS A 52 13.40 -23.53 -12.83
C LYS A 52 14.57 -23.38 -11.84
N ASP A 53 15.45 -24.37 -11.81
CA ASP A 53 16.64 -24.36 -10.94
C ASP A 53 17.63 -23.25 -11.31
N GLU A 54 17.76 -22.93 -12.61
CA GLU A 54 18.60 -21.83 -13.07
C GLU A 54 18.02 -20.46 -12.68
N TRP A 55 16.69 -20.33 -12.70
CA TRP A 55 16.02 -19.11 -12.25
C TRP A 55 16.24 -18.86 -10.75
N LEU A 56 16.08 -19.90 -9.93
CA LEU A 56 16.37 -19.82 -8.48
C LEU A 56 17.84 -19.56 -8.21
N ALA A 57 18.76 -20.21 -8.94
CA ALA A 57 20.20 -19.99 -8.82
C ALA A 57 20.59 -18.53 -9.11
N LEU A 58 19.88 -17.87 -10.05
CA LEU A 58 20.04 -16.45 -10.30
C LEU A 58 19.48 -15.58 -9.17
N MET A 59 18.24 -15.84 -8.75
CA MET A 59 17.50 -14.94 -7.86
C MET A 59 17.94 -15.06 -6.39
N SER A 60 18.26 -16.25 -5.91
CA SER A 60 18.57 -16.50 -4.51
C SER A 60 19.70 -15.61 -3.96
N PRO A 61 20.88 -15.53 -4.58
CA PRO A 61 21.95 -14.66 -4.09
C PRO A 61 21.60 -13.17 -4.18
N LEU A 62 20.83 -12.74 -5.18
CA LEU A 62 20.40 -11.36 -5.32
C LEU A 62 19.39 -10.97 -4.21
N LEU A 63 18.44 -11.84 -3.90
CA LEU A 63 17.47 -11.64 -2.83
C LEU A 63 18.13 -11.59 -1.45
N ALA A 64 19.14 -12.44 -1.22
CA ALA A 64 19.92 -12.42 0.01
C ALA A 64 20.71 -11.11 0.16
N ALA A 65 21.38 -10.65 -0.91
CA ALA A 65 22.08 -9.36 -0.92
C ALA A 65 21.12 -8.17 -0.75
N ALA A 66 19.93 -8.24 -1.38
CA ALA A 66 18.89 -7.22 -1.25
C ALA A 66 18.40 -7.09 0.19
N ARG A 67 18.19 -8.22 0.90
CA ARG A 67 17.82 -8.23 2.32
C ARG A 67 18.83 -7.46 3.17
N GLU A 68 20.11 -7.60 2.91
CA GLU A 68 21.15 -6.90 3.66
C GLU A 68 21.16 -5.37 3.40
N LEU A 69 20.68 -4.92 2.24
CA LEU A 69 20.54 -3.50 1.93
C LEU A 69 19.32 -2.83 2.55
N LEU A 70 18.30 -3.60 2.95
CA LEU A 70 17.11 -3.03 3.60
C LEU A 70 17.44 -2.42 4.97
N SER A 71 16.80 -1.31 5.32
CA SER A 71 16.70 -0.83 6.70
C SER A 71 15.94 -1.84 7.59
N ALA A 72 16.03 -1.72 8.91
CA ALA A 72 15.36 -2.66 9.82
C ALA A 72 13.86 -2.77 9.56
N ASP A 73 13.22 -1.65 9.28
CA ASP A 73 11.80 -1.51 8.94
C ASP A 73 11.54 -1.46 7.42
N GLY A 74 12.50 -1.95 6.62
CA GLY A 74 12.46 -1.94 5.16
C GLY A 74 11.62 -3.08 4.58
N LEU A 75 11.08 -2.84 3.39
CA LEU A 75 10.19 -3.73 2.66
C LEU A 75 10.73 -4.05 1.27
N ILE A 76 10.51 -5.28 0.81
CA ILE A 76 10.72 -5.68 -0.58
C ILE A 76 9.41 -6.10 -1.22
N PHE A 77 9.14 -5.59 -2.43
CA PHE A 77 8.01 -5.91 -3.28
C PHE A 77 8.53 -6.55 -4.57
N ILE A 78 8.05 -7.72 -4.89
CA ILE A 78 8.51 -8.49 -6.05
C ILE A 78 7.33 -8.81 -6.93
N SER A 79 7.28 -8.22 -8.12
CA SER A 79 6.30 -8.58 -9.15
C SER A 79 6.65 -9.95 -9.71
N ILE A 80 5.65 -10.81 -9.87
CA ILE A 80 5.83 -12.16 -10.40
C ILE A 80 4.49 -12.67 -10.97
N ASP A 81 4.56 -13.54 -11.98
CA ASP A 81 3.40 -14.27 -12.44
C ASP A 81 3.24 -15.64 -11.72
N PHE A 82 2.20 -16.35 -12.09
CA PHE A 82 1.90 -17.65 -11.48
C PHE A 82 3.00 -18.71 -11.72
N ASN A 83 3.79 -18.59 -12.80
CA ASN A 83 4.77 -19.62 -13.17
C ASN A 83 5.89 -19.79 -12.14
N GLN A 84 6.28 -18.69 -11.47
CA GLN A 84 7.39 -18.69 -10.50
C GLN A 84 6.95 -18.28 -9.08
N LEU A 85 5.65 -18.03 -8.84
CA LEU A 85 5.16 -17.54 -7.54
C LEU A 85 5.47 -18.50 -6.40
N CYS A 86 5.28 -19.80 -6.60
CA CYS A 86 5.49 -20.81 -5.56
C CYS A 86 6.97 -20.93 -5.20
N GLU A 87 7.82 -21.00 -6.21
CA GLU A 87 9.28 -21.11 -6.04
C GLU A 87 9.84 -19.85 -5.36
N LEU A 88 9.41 -18.67 -5.81
CA LEU A 88 9.77 -17.40 -5.19
C LEU A 88 9.32 -17.35 -3.73
N LYS A 89 8.09 -17.76 -3.44
CA LYS A 89 7.54 -17.74 -2.06
C LYS A 89 8.38 -18.61 -1.11
N LEU A 90 8.73 -19.83 -1.53
CA LEU A 90 9.54 -20.73 -0.73
C LEU A 90 10.95 -20.17 -0.51
N GLU A 91 11.55 -19.58 -1.53
CA GLU A 91 12.87 -18.98 -1.43
C GLU A 91 12.87 -17.72 -0.54
N MET A 92 11.83 -16.89 -0.63
CA MET A 92 11.66 -15.73 0.24
C MET A 92 11.46 -16.15 1.71
N ASP A 93 10.71 -17.21 1.97
CA ASP A 93 10.58 -17.79 3.32
C ASP A 93 11.94 -18.26 3.88
N ARG A 94 12.78 -18.85 3.03
CA ARG A 94 14.11 -19.29 3.43
C ARG A 94 15.04 -18.10 3.75
N ILE A 95 14.98 -17.02 2.96
CA ILE A 95 15.89 -15.86 3.09
C ILE A 95 15.38 -14.90 4.18
N PHE A 96 14.11 -14.55 4.18
CA PHE A 96 13.52 -13.54 5.07
C PHE A 96 12.88 -14.13 6.33
N GLY A 97 12.50 -15.41 6.30
CA GLY A 97 11.67 -16.05 7.31
C GLY A 97 10.18 -15.94 7.02
N THR A 98 9.41 -16.98 7.35
CA THR A 98 7.94 -17.03 7.13
C THR A 98 7.20 -15.92 7.87
N ALA A 99 7.68 -15.52 9.06
CA ALA A 99 7.09 -14.45 9.88
C ALA A 99 7.26 -13.06 9.27
N SER A 100 8.16 -12.92 8.29
CA SER A 100 8.44 -11.65 7.59
C SER A 100 7.54 -11.40 6.38
N LEU A 101 6.66 -12.35 6.02
CA LEU A 101 5.68 -12.17 4.97
C LEU A 101 4.66 -11.10 5.38
N ILE A 102 4.59 -10.02 4.62
CA ILE A 102 3.62 -8.94 4.82
C ILE A 102 2.33 -9.20 4.03
N GLY A 103 2.45 -9.72 2.81
CA GLY A 103 1.30 -10.05 1.98
C GLY A 103 1.65 -10.41 0.55
N ASN A 104 0.62 -10.77 -0.19
CA ASN A 104 0.68 -11.01 -1.62
C ASN A 104 -0.44 -10.21 -2.29
N PHE A 105 -0.09 -9.16 -3.03
CA PHE A 105 -1.06 -8.39 -3.78
C PHE A 105 -1.40 -9.10 -5.10
N VAL A 106 -2.67 -9.09 -5.45
CA VAL A 106 -3.16 -9.50 -6.77
C VAL A 106 -3.34 -8.24 -7.61
N TRP A 107 -2.43 -8.02 -8.56
CA TRP A 107 -2.52 -6.89 -9.47
C TRP A 107 -3.21 -7.29 -10.77
N VAL A 108 -4.39 -6.73 -10.99
CA VAL A 108 -5.13 -6.92 -12.25
C VAL A 108 -4.45 -6.11 -13.36
N SER A 109 -3.55 -6.77 -14.07
CA SER A 109 -2.69 -6.15 -15.08
C SER A 109 -3.39 -5.93 -16.42
N ASN A 110 -4.35 -6.82 -16.77
CA ASN A 110 -5.10 -6.74 -18.03
C ASN A 110 -6.45 -7.47 -17.94
N LEU A 111 -7.55 -6.75 -17.80
CA LEU A 111 -8.91 -7.32 -17.75
C LEU A 111 -9.36 -8.06 -19.02
N LYS A 112 -8.76 -7.76 -20.19
CA LYS A 112 -9.07 -8.50 -21.43
C LYS A 112 -8.57 -9.94 -21.37
N GLY A 113 -7.62 -10.21 -20.47
CA GLY A 113 -6.95 -11.49 -20.36
C GLY A 113 -5.96 -11.77 -21.48
N ARG A 114 -5.00 -12.65 -21.17
CA ARG A 114 -4.11 -13.28 -22.17
C ARG A 114 -4.45 -14.76 -22.22
N GLN A 115 -4.96 -15.25 -23.31
CA GLN A 115 -5.24 -16.67 -23.49
C GLN A 115 -3.97 -17.37 -23.96
N LEU A 116 -3.38 -18.15 -23.09
CA LEU A 116 -2.19 -18.94 -23.34
C LEU A 116 -2.56 -20.42 -23.21
N GLY A 117 -2.96 -21.06 -24.30
CA GLY A 117 -3.34 -22.47 -24.33
C GLY A 117 -4.79 -22.76 -23.89
N ALA A 118 -5.05 -23.93 -23.30
CA ALA A 118 -6.39 -24.43 -22.94
C ALA A 118 -6.92 -23.94 -21.58
N GLY A 119 -6.10 -23.22 -20.82
CA GLY A 119 -6.46 -22.71 -19.49
C GLY A 119 -7.28 -21.41 -19.53
N PRO A 120 -7.67 -20.89 -18.35
CA PRO A 120 -8.34 -19.59 -18.28
C PRO A 120 -7.43 -18.46 -18.74
N ALA A 121 -8.02 -17.40 -19.32
CA ALA A 121 -7.28 -16.22 -19.71
C ALA A 121 -6.69 -15.52 -18.48
N GLY A 122 -5.36 -15.35 -18.44
CA GLY A 122 -4.66 -14.66 -17.36
C GLY A 122 -4.95 -13.17 -17.34
N THR A 123 -5.47 -12.65 -16.24
CA THR A 123 -5.86 -11.25 -16.07
C THR A 123 -5.01 -10.50 -15.03
N HIS A 124 -4.21 -11.21 -14.25
CA HIS A 124 -3.49 -10.65 -13.11
C HIS A 124 -2.09 -11.22 -12.96
N GLU A 125 -1.31 -10.52 -12.20
CA GLU A 125 0.01 -10.86 -11.71
C GLU A 125 0.02 -10.70 -10.19
N TYR A 126 1.10 -11.09 -9.55
CA TYR A 126 1.25 -11.00 -8.10
C TYR A 126 2.36 -10.02 -7.73
N ILE A 127 2.25 -9.42 -6.55
CA ILE A 127 3.33 -8.64 -5.95
C ILE A 127 3.54 -9.20 -4.55
N LEU A 128 4.54 -10.07 -4.42
CA LEU A 128 4.90 -10.70 -3.16
C LEU A 128 5.72 -9.73 -2.30
N THR A 129 5.32 -9.55 -1.04
CA THR A 129 5.89 -8.52 -0.16
C THR A 129 6.40 -9.11 1.13
N TYR A 130 7.67 -8.83 1.44
CA TYR A 130 8.32 -9.21 2.69
C TYR A 130 8.93 -7.99 3.39
N ALA A 131 8.99 -8.04 4.71
CA ALA A 131 9.76 -7.12 5.52
C ALA A 131 11.14 -7.68 5.85
N ARG A 132 12.12 -6.82 6.11
CA ARG A 132 13.36 -7.26 6.75
C ARG A 132 13.09 -7.76 8.16
N ASP A 133 12.25 -7.02 8.92
CA ASP A 133 11.72 -7.39 10.23
C ASP A 133 10.25 -6.91 10.32
N ALA A 134 9.31 -7.85 10.26
CA ALA A 134 7.89 -7.55 10.29
C ALA A 134 7.42 -6.87 11.60
N THR A 135 8.16 -7.03 12.69
CA THR A 135 7.82 -6.37 13.98
C THR A 135 8.04 -4.86 13.96
N GLN A 136 8.84 -4.36 13.02
CA GLN A 136 9.15 -2.95 12.83
C GLN A 136 8.22 -2.28 11.80
N VAL A 137 7.37 -3.05 11.12
CA VAL A 137 6.50 -2.55 10.03
C VAL A 137 5.08 -2.41 10.53
N GLY A 138 4.51 -1.22 10.35
CA GLY A 138 3.10 -0.95 10.60
C GLY A 138 2.19 -1.42 9.46
N GLN A 139 0.89 -1.17 9.60
CA GLN A 139 -0.07 -1.42 8.53
C GLN A 139 0.25 -0.55 7.30
N LEU A 140 0.36 -1.17 6.13
CA LEU A 140 0.50 -0.45 4.88
C LEU A 140 -0.76 0.40 4.60
N ARG A 141 -0.57 1.69 4.44
CA ARG A 141 -1.64 2.66 4.21
C ARG A 141 -1.33 3.52 2.99
N GLY A 142 -2.35 4.01 2.34
CA GLY A 142 -2.19 4.92 1.21
C GLY A 142 -3.20 6.06 1.28
N ARG A 143 -2.92 7.14 0.56
CA ARG A 143 -3.81 8.31 0.52
C ARG A 143 -5.19 7.92 -0.03
N THR A 144 -6.22 8.12 0.79
CA THR A 144 -7.60 7.73 0.49
C THR A 144 -8.09 8.26 -0.87
N GLU A 145 -7.86 9.54 -1.14
CA GLU A 145 -8.27 10.17 -2.40
C GLU A 145 -7.56 9.57 -3.63
N LEU A 146 -6.26 9.30 -3.51
CA LEU A 146 -5.50 8.68 -4.58
C LEU A 146 -6.01 7.26 -4.86
N LEU A 147 -6.21 6.47 -3.81
CA LEU A 147 -6.70 5.10 -3.94
C LEU A 147 -8.12 5.06 -4.52
N GLN A 148 -9.01 5.96 -4.11
CA GLN A 148 -10.36 6.07 -4.70
C GLN A 148 -10.31 6.49 -6.18
N LYS A 149 -9.43 7.44 -6.53
CA LYS A 149 -9.27 7.89 -7.92
C LYS A 149 -8.71 6.80 -8.83
N LEU A 150 -7.71 6.05 -8.35
CA LEU A 150 -7.05 5.02 -9.16
C LEU A 150 -7.80 3.69 -9.18
N MET A 151 -8.46 3.35 -8.08
CA MET A 151 -9.09 2.05 -7.84
C MET A 151 -10.50 2.21 -7.26
N PRO A 152 -11.44 2.90 -7.97
CA PRO A 152 -12.76 3.22 -7.42
C PRO A 152 -13.59 1.98 -7.10
N THR A 153 -13.41 0.89 -7.84
CA THR A 153 -14.10 -0.39 -7.57
C THR A 153 -13.63 -1.04 -6.26
N VAL A 154 -12.34 -0.93 -5.95
CA VAL A 154 -11.74 -1.52 -4.75
C VAL A 154 -11.95 -0.63 -3.53
N TYR A 155 -11.80 0.69 -3.70
CA TYR A 155 -11.90 1.70 -2.63
C TYR A 155 -13.18 2.53 -2.77
N HIS A 156 -14.31 1.87 -2.95
CA HIS A 156 -15.61 2.54 -2.91
C HIS A 156 -15.92 2.95 -1.47
N LEU A 157 -15.55 4.16 -1.11
CA LEU A 157 -15.86 4.76 0.19
C LEU A 157 -16.94 5.83 -0.02
N PRO A 158 -17.99 5.86 0.80
CA PRO A 158 -18.99 6.93 0.72
C PRO A 158 -18.30 8.27 0.95
N GLN A 159 -18.70 9.30 0.21
CA GLN A 159 -18.26 10.67 0.48
C GLN A 159 -18.69 11.02 1.90
N ARG A 160 -17.73 11.30 2.77
CA ARG A 160 -17.98 11.74 4.14
C ARG A 160 -17.77 13.25 4.21
N GLN A 161 -18.69 13.92 4.85
CA GLN A 161 -18.52 15.33 5.13
C GLN A 161 -17.40 15.52 6.14
N VAL A 162 -16.40 16.32 5.76
CA VAL A 162 -15.34 16.75 6.68
C VAL A 162 -15.93 17.81 7.59
N LYS A 163 -15.79 17.60 8.89
CA LYS A 163 -16.23 18.50 9.97
C LYS A 163 -15.01 18.96 10.75
N HIS A 164 -15.17 20.01 11.54
CA HIS A 164 -14.12 20.58 12.37
C HIS A 164 -14.59 20.75 13.81
N ASP A 165 -13.71 20.53 14.73
CA ASP A 165 -13.86 20.88 16.15
C ASP A 165 -12.55 21.47 16.71
N ALA A 166 -12.47 21.68 18.02
CA ALA A 166 -11.28 22.24 18.68
C ALA A 166 -10.00 21.39 18.49
N CYS A 167 -10.16 20.10 18.22
CA CYS A 167 -9.05 19.15 17.99
C CYS A 167 -8.68 19.01 16.49
N GLY A 168 -9.36 19.73 15.57
CA GLY A 168 -9.08 19.74 14.15
C GLY A 168 -10.15 19.09 13.28
N ALA A 169 -9.78 18.76 12.04
CA ALA A 169 -10.67 18.12 11.08
C ALA A 169 -10.97 16.66 11.43
N TYR A 170 -12.19 16.21 11.16
CA TYR A 170 -12.59 14.81 11.34
C TYR A 170 -13.74 14.42 10.37
N VAL A 171 -13.96 13.14 10.22
CA VAL A 171 -15.16 12.56 9.61
C VAL A 171 -15.83 11.62 10.60
N THR A 172 -17.16 11.54 10.56
CA THR A 172 -17.90 10.52 11.33
C THR A 172 -17.80 9.16 10.63
N LYS A 173 -17.56 8.09 11.39
CA LYS A 173 -17.41 6.76 10.82
C LYS A 173 -18.56 5.84 11.21
N ASN A 174 -18.51 5.30 12.39
CA ASN A 174 -19.48 4.33 12.87
C ASN A 174 -20.30 4.94 13.99
N GLU A 175 -21.57 4.57 14.07
CA GLU A 175 -22.34 4.79 15.28
C GLU A 175 -21.75 3.95 16.43
N LEU A 176 -21.74 4.50 17.64
CA LEU A 176 -21.17 3.83 18.81
C LEU A 176 -21.99 2.58 19.20
N TYR A 177 -23.25 2.54 18.79
CA TYR A 177 -24.09 1.37 18.93
C TYR A 177 -23.52 0.15 18.20
N ASN A 178 -23.63 -1.01 18.87
CA ASN A 178 -23.28 -2.29 18.30
C ASN A 178 -24.53 -3.16 18.18
N THR A 179 -24.77 -3.74 17.02
CA THR A 179 -25.92 -4.63 16.76
C THR A 179 -25.52 -6.10 16.73
N ASN A 180 -24.23 -6.42 16.91
CA ASN A 180 -23.76 -7.79 16.99
C ASN A 180 -24.06 -8.39 18.37
N SER A 181 -25.00 -9.32 18.43
CA SER A 181 -25.44 -9.97 19.66
C SER A 181 -24.37 -10.81 20.38
N LYS A 182 -23.21 -11.05 19.76
CA LYS A 182 -22.05 -11.67 20.43
C LYS A 182 -21.45 -10.75 21.49
N PHE A 183 -21.65 -9.42 21.38
CA PHE A 183 -21.19 -8.45 22.34
C PHE A 183 -22.39 -7.93 23.15
N ASN A 184 -22.49 -8.31 24.41
CA ASN A 184 -23.63 -8.10 25.27
C ASN A 184 -23.19 -7.97 26.74
N GLU A 185 -24.13 -7.83 27.66
CA GLU A 185 -23.88 -7.66 29.10
C GLU A 185 -23.12 -8.83 29.73
N ILE A 186 -23.15 -10.02 29.14
CA ILE A 186 -22.45 -11.21 29.65
C ILE A 186 -21.02 -11.27 29.08
N THR A 187 -20.87 -11.05 27.78
CA THR A 187 -19.56 -11.23 27.09
C THR A 187 -18.67 -9.99 27.12
N ALA A 188 -19.25 -8.81 27.34
CA ALA A 188 -18.57 -7.52 27.39
C ALA A 188 -19.22 -6.56 28.40
N PRO A 189 -19.28 -6.92 29.70
CA PRO A 189 -20.01 -6.13 30.72
C PRO A 189 -19.48 -4.70 30.85
N SER A 190 -18.21 -4.45 30.72
CA SER A 190 -17.61 -3.10 30.77
C SER A 190 -18.00 -2.20 29.60
N MET A 191 -18.72 -2.73 28.63
CA MET A 191 -19.23 -2.02 27.46
C MET A 191 -20.75 -1.86 27.47
N VAL A 192 -21.42 -2.14 28.61
CA VAL A 192 -22.88 -2.00 28.80
C VAL A 192 -23.13 -1.03 29.96
N PHE A 193 -23.48 0.21 29.63
CA PHE A 193 -23.63 1.33 30.57
C PHE A 193 -24.42 2.44 29.85
N ASP A 194 -24.95 3.40 30.62
CA ASP A 194 -25.65 4.56 30.09
C ASP A 194 -24.70 5.72 29.85
N ILE A 195 -24.91 6.48 28.77
CA ILE A 195 -24.13 7.65 28.40
C ILE A 195 -25.04 8.88 28.44
N TYR A 196 -24.66 9.88 29.23
CA TYR A 196 -25.32 11.18 29.31
C TYR A 196 -24.52 12.24 28.61
N TYR A 197 -25.20 13.08 27.85
CA TYR A 197 -24.63 14.22 27.15
C TYR A 197 -25.41 15.49 27.44
N HIS A 198 -24.72 16.57 27.78
CA HIS A 198 -25.32 17.88 28.00
C HIS A 198 -25.10 18.78 26.78
N PRO A 199 -26.16 19.11 26.00
CA PRO A 199 -25.99 19.78 24.70
C PRO A 199 -25.42 21.21 24.77
N GLN A 200 -25.64 21.93 25.89
CA GLN A 200 -25.17 23.31 26.04
C GLN A 200 -23.71 23.38 26.45
N THR A 201 -23.24 22.44 27.29
CA THR A 201 -21.88 22.44 27.83
C THR A 201 -20.95 21.51 27.09
N GLY A 202 -21.49 20.53 26.33
CA GLY A 202 -20.72 19.45 25.72
C GLY A 202 -20.21 18.40 26.71
N ALA A 203 -20.63 18.49 27.97
CA ALA A 203 -20.18 17.55 29.02
C ALA A 203 -20.77 16.14 28.79
N VAL A 204 -19.99 15.14 29.17
CA VAL A 204 -20.34 13.72 29.07
C VAL A 204 -20.10 13.06 30.43
N CYS A 205 -21.05 12.26 30.87
CA CYS A 205 -20.86 11.36 32.01
C CYS A 205 -21.49 10.00 31.72
N THR A 206 -21.20 9.02 32.55
CA THR A 206 -21.70 7.64 32.39
C THR A 206 -22.26 7.10 33.72
N SER A 207 -23.20 6.20 33.61
CA SER A 207 -23.76 5.49 34.80
C SER A 207 -23.95 4.01 34.51
N GLU A 208 -24.30 3.23 35.51
CA GLU A 208 -24.81 1.87 35.26
C GLU A 208 -26.10 1.92 34.43
N VAL A 209 -26.31 0.91 33.58
CA VAL A 209 -27.51 0.84 32.75
C VAL A 209 -28.78 0.71 33.63
N GLY A 210 -29.76 1.57 33.37
CA GLY A 210 -30.96 1.58 34.17
C GLY A 210 -32.04 2.55 33.67
N ALA A 211 -32.90 2.99 34.57
CA ALA A 211 -33.80 4.10 34.30
C ALA A 211 -32.99 5.40 34.19
N ALA A 212 -33.33 6.26 33.22
CA ALA A 212 -32.69 7.56 33.10
C ALA A 212 -32.85 8.34 34.41
N ASP A 213 -31.74 8.93 34.89
CA ASP A 213 -31.73 9.73 36.11
C ASP A 213 -32.58 10.98 35.95
N PRO A 214 -33.68 11.15 36.75
CA PRO A 214 -34.56 12.30 36.65
C PRO A 214 -33.85 13.64 36.91
N GLU A 215 -32.91 13.68 37.88
CA GLU A 215 -32.20 14.91 38.23
C GLU A 215 -31.29 15.37 37.06
N LEU A 216 -30.63 14.43 36.37
CA LEU A 216 -29.86 14.73 35.15
C LEU A 216 -30.79 15.18 34.01
N ALA A 217 -31.95 14.54 33.85
CA ALA A 217 -32.91 14.91 32.82
C ALA A 217 -33.45 16.34 33.06
N ASP A 218 -33.79 16.70 34.28
CA ASP A 218 -34.24 18.05 34.67
C ASP A 218 -33.13 19.10 34.51
N ALA A 219 -31.87 18.69 34.71
CA ALA A 219 -30.69 19.54 34.42
C ALA A 219 -30.34 19.64 32.94
N GLY A 220 -31.10 19.04 32.01
CA GLY A 220 -30.94 19.17 30.57
C GLY A 220 -30.06 18.13 29.90
N TRP A 221 -29.61 17.12 30.64
CA TRP A 221 -28.86 15.99 30.11
C TRP A 221 -29.76 15.06 29.27
N ILE A 222 -29.20 14.46 28.25
CA ILE A 222 -29.86 13.47 27.40
C ILE A 222 -29.15 12.13 27.56
N CYS A 223 -29.91 11.11 27.94
CA CYS A 223 -29.41 9.76 28.12
C CYS A 223 -29.47 8.96 26.81
N ALA A 224 -28.42 8.21 26.54
CA ALA A 224 -28.39 7.14 25.53
C ALA A 224 -28.19 5.81 26.24
N HIS A 225 -29.14 4.89 26.06
CA HIS A 225 -29.04 3.51 26.51
C HIS A 225 -28.42 2.62 25.44
N PRO A 226 -27.70 1.54 25.81
CA PRO A 226 -27.31 0.53 24.83
C PRO A 226 -28.55 -0.10 24.18
N HIS A 227 -28.41 -0.54 22.92
CA HIS A 227 -29.54 -1.13 22.20
C HIS A 227 -30.06 -2.40 22.90
N PRO A 228 -31.40 -2.57 22.97
CA PRO A 228 -32.01 -3.82 23.43
C PRO A 228 -31.54 -5.00 22.56
N ASN A 229 -31.23 -6.12 23.22
CA ASN A 229 -30.84 -7.34 22.53
C ASN A 229 -32.05 -8.27 22.39
N ALA A 230 -32.39 -8.64 21.17
CA ALA A 230 -33.56 -9.49 20.89
C ALA A 230 -33.32 -10.99 21.18
N LYS A 231 -32.10 -11.41 21.50
CA LYS A 231 -31.82 -12.81 21.82
C LYS A 231 -32.36 -13.19 23.19
N PRO A 232 -32.98 -14.37 23.33
CA PRO A 232 -33.45 -14.88 24.63
C PRO A 232 -32.31 -14.90 25.68
N GLY A 233 -32.61 -14.37 26.87
CA GLY A 233 -31.68 -14.34 27.99
C GLY A 233 -30.69 -13.16 27.96
N LEU A 234 -30.75 -12.29 26.96
CA LEU A 234 -29.95 -11.07 26.90
C LEU A 234 -30.87 -9.84 26.97
N LYS A 235 -30.37 -8.76 27.55
CA LYS A 235 -31.09 -7.48 27.67
C LYS A 235 -30.54 -6.42 26.72
N TYR A 236 -29.21 -6.33 26.60
CA TYR A 236 -28.53 -5.25 25.90
C TYR A 236 -27.45 -5.75 24.95
N HIS A 237 -27.22 -5.01 23.86
CA HIS A 237 -25.99 -5.05 23.10
C HIS A 237 -24.94 -4.20 23.82
N ALA A 238 -23.68 -4.60 23.76
CA ALA A 238 -22.59 -3.75 24.25
C ALA A 238 -22.35 -2.58 23.30
N TRP A 239 -21.85 -1.45 23.82
CA TRP A 239 -21.29 -0.39 23.01
C TRP A 239 -20.06 -0.88 22.24
N ARG A 240 -19.57 -0.09 21.29
CA ARG A 240 -18.26 -0.37 20.62
C ARG A 240 -17.06 0.05 21.45
N TRP A 241 -17.26 0.91 22.47
CA TRP A 241 -16.24 1.38 23.40
C TRP A 241 -16.60 0.99 24.83
N SER A 242 -15.55 0.75 25.63
CA SER A 242 -15.72 0.55 27.07
C SER A 242 -16.06 1.88 27.76
N ARG A 243 -16.63 1.78 28.96
CA ARG A 243 -16.94 2.94 29.79
C ARG A 243 -15.72 3.82 30.03
N ALA A 244 -14.59 3.22 30.47
CA ALA A 244 -13.34 3.95 30.68
C ALA A 244 -12.82 4.65 29.41
N LYS A 245 -13.06 4.06 28.22
CA LYS A 245 -12.68 4.70 26.98
C LYS A 245 -13.59 5.88 26.65
N VAL A 246 -14.90 5.77 26.87
CA VAL A 246 -15.83 6.90 26.67
C VAL A 246 -15.46 8.05 27.61
N GLU A 247 -15.25 7.79 28.91
CA GLU A 247 -14.90 8.81 29.89
C GLU A 247 -13.58 9.54 29.59
N ARG A 248 -12.60 8.83 29.02
CA ARG A 248 -11.30 9.41 28.66
C ARG A 248 -11.30 10.14 27.33
N ASP A 249 -11.93 9.51 26.30
CA ASP A 249 -11.76 9.88 24.89
C ASP A 249 -13.05 10.46 24.27
N TYR A 250 -14.02 10.98 25.07
CA TYR A 250 -15.30 11.47 24.54
C TYR A 250 -15.15 12.63 23.54
N ALA A 251 -14.02 13.33 23.54
CA ALA A 251 -13.69 14.32 22.52
C ALA A 251 -13.64 13.72 21.10
N ASP A 252 -13.39 12.42 20.98
CA ASP A 252 -13.43 11.66 19.72
C ASP A 252 -14.80 11.03 19.43
N LEU A 253 -15.84 11.48 20.16
CA LEU A 253 -17.23 11.16 19.88
C LEU A 253 -17.98 12.40 19.38
N GLU A 254 -18.86 12.20 18.40
CA GLU A 254 -19.83 13.20 17.97
C GLU A 254 -21.19 12.83 18.50
N PHE A 255 -21.79 13.74 19.26
CA PHE A 255 -23.11 13.60 19.86
C PHE A 255 -24.12 14.37 19.03
N GLN A 256 -25.11 13.68 18.49
CA GLN A 256 -26.19 14.26 17.68
C GLN A 256 -27.52 14.08 18.40
N VAL A 257 -28.17 15.19 18.74
CA VAL A 257 -29.51 15.19 19.36
C VAL A 257 -30.56 15.26 18.26
N HIS A 258 -31.43 14.27 18.21
CA HIS A 258 -32.56 14.17 17.30
C HIS A 258 -33.89 14.25 18.05
N GLY A 259 -34.90 14.87 17.44
CA GLY A 259 -36.23 15.05 18.05
C GLY A 259 -36.33 16.30 18.94
N GLN A 260 -37.52 16.54 19.51
CA GLN A 260 -37.82 17.68 20.36
C GLN A 260 -38.54 17.25 21.65
N GLY A 261 -38.46 18.07 22.69
CA GLY A 261 -39.11 17.84 23.96
C GLY A 261 -38.68 16.52 24.62
N THR A 262 -39.67 15.75 25.06
CA THR A 262 -39.46 14.43 25.70
C THR A 262 -39.08 13.31 24.72
N HIS A 263 -39.16 13.57 23.42
CA HIS A 263 -38.80 12.58 22.38
C HIS A 263 -37.33 12.79 21.87
N ARG A 264 -36.50 13.50 22.59
CA ARG A 264 -35.09 13.65 22.23
C ARG A 264 -34.39 12.29 22.30
N ARG A 265 -33.59 11.99 21.24
CA ARG A 265 -32.76 10.82 21.16
C ARG A 265 -31.32 11.25 20.87
N LEU A 266 -30.40 10.60 21.55
CA LEU A 266 -28.96 10.83 21.36
C LEU A 266 -28.41 9.76 20.44
N ARG A 267 -27.80 10.18 19.31
CA ARG A 267 -27.00 9.30 18.46
C ARG A 267 -25.52 9.68 18.64
N ILE A 268 -24.69 8.69 18.79
CA ILE A 268 -23.28 8.88 19.14
C ILE A 268 -22.45 8.24 18.03
N TYR A 269 -21.57 9.01 17.41
CA TYR A 269 -20.70 8.56 16.33
C TYR A 269 -19.24 8.68 16.73
N THR A 270 -18.41 7.77 16.23
CA THR A 270 -16.97 7.89 16.39
C THR A 270 -16.42 8.88 15.37
N LYS A 271 -15.59 9.83 15.82
CA LYS A 271 -14.79 10.70 14.97
C LYS A 271 -13.54 9.97 14.53
N VAL A 272 -13.18 10.13 13.26
CA VAL A 272 -11.90 9.68 12.70
C VAL A 272 -11.16 10.89 12.18
N ARG A 273 -10.02 11.19 12.76
CA ARG A 273 -9.19 12.34 12.39
C ARG A 273 -8.16 11.97 11.33
N ASP A 274 -7.69 10.74 11.35
CA ASP A 274 -6.79 10.17 10.36
C ASP A 274 -7.60 9.54 9.19
N PHE A 275 -8.33 10.39 8.45
CA PHE A 275 -9.18 9.95 7.33
C PHE A 275 -8.53 10.15 5.96
N HIS A 276 -7.37 10.79 5.92
CA HIS A 276 -6.62 11.03 4.69
C HIS A 276 -5.96 9.75 4.15
N GLU A 277 -5.74 8.77 5.01
CA GLU A 277 -5.17 7.50 4.65
C GLU A 277 -6.09 6.33 4.98
N THR A 278 -5.99 5.28 4.19
CA THR A 278 -6.70 4.01 4.43
C THR A 278 -5.77 2.83 4.21
N ALA A 279 -6.06 1.71 4.86
CA ALA A 279 -5.30 0.48 4.70
C ALA A 279 -5.28 0.03 3.23
N LEU A 280 -4.12 -0.38 2.73
CA LEU A 280 -4.04 -1.03 1.44
C LEU A 280 -4.76 -2.37 1.48
N LYS A 281 -5.50 -2.66 0.42
CA LYS A 281 -6.09 -3.96 0.16
C LYS A 281 -5.16 -4.76 -0.75
N ASP A 282 -5.19 -6.05 -0.63
CA ASP A 282 -4.40 -6.99 -1.42
C ASP A 282 -4.85 -7.14 -2.89
N LEU A 283 -5.99 -6.53 -3.26
CA LEU A 283 -6.43 -6.43 -4.64
C LEU A 283 -6.13 -5.05 -5.20
N VAL A 284 -5.28 -5.00 -6.24
CA VAL A 284 -4.92 -3.78 -6.98
C VAL A 284 -5.57 -3.84 -8.37
N MET A 285 -6.57 -2.98 -8.60
CA MET A 285 -7.34 -2.96 -9.85
C MET A 285 -7.55 -1.51 -10.30
N GLY A 286 -6.88 -1.13 -11.37
CA GLY A 286 -6.95 0.22 -11.95
C GLY A 286 -5.76 0.51 -12.84
N PRO A 287 -4.55 0.78 -12.31
CA PRO A 287 -3.36 0.89 -13.13
C PRO A 287 -3.08 -0.44 -13.87
N SER A 288 -2.98 -0.40 -15.19
CA SER A 288 -2.80 -1.60 -16.03
C SER A 288 -1.52 -1.50 -16.88
N THR A 289 -1.08 -2.61 -17.47
CA THR A 289 0.04 -2.63 -18.44
C THR A 289 -0.16 -1.65 -19.59
N ILE A 290 -1.39 -1.48 -20.07
CA ILE A 290 -1.72 -0.50 -21.12
C ILE A 290 -1.41 0.92 -20.65
N SER A 291 -1.62 1.26 -19.39
CA SER A 291 -1.25 2.58 -18.89
C SER A 291 0.25 2.79 -18.87
N GLY A 292 1.05 1.77 -18.52
CA GLY A 292 2.51 1.84 -18.62
C GLY A 292 3.02 2.06 -20.05
N GLN A 293 2.42 1.37 -21.03
CA GLN A 293 2.75 1.59 -22.46
C GLN A 293 2.41 3.01 -22.91
N ARG A 294 1.23 3.53 -22.53
CA ARG A 294 0.84 4.92 -22.83
C ARG A 294 1.76 5.95 -22.18
N GLU A 295 2.32 5.64 -21.03
CA GLU A 295 3.32 6.49 -20.37
C GLU A 295 4.59 6.59 -21.22
N LEU A 296 5.16 5.45 -21.68
CA LEU A 296 6.31 5.45 -22.60
C LEU A 296 5.99 6.19 -23.91
N GLN A 297 4.81 5.98 -24.47
CA GLN A 297 4.38 6.68 -25.70
C GLN A 297 4.39 8.21 -25.50
N ARG A 298 3.88 8.72 -24.37
CA ARG A 298 3.90 10.16 -24.06
C ARG A 298 5.31 10.74 -23.91
N LEU A 299 6.26 9.89 -23.54
CA LEU A 299 7.68 10.25 -23.40
C LEU A 299 8.47 10.06 -24.71
N GLY A 300 7.80 9.70 -25.82
CA GLY A 300 8.44 9.47 -27.11
C GLY A 300 9.21 8.15 -27.22
N LEU A 301 8.96 7.19 -26.30
CA LEU A 301 9.66 5.91 -26.19
C LEU A 301 8.75 4.72 -26.54
N ASP A 302 7.75 4.95 -27.40
CA ASP A 302 6.75 3.94 -27.77
C ASP A 302 7.39 2.73 -28.44
N GLY A 303 6.86 1.57 -28.11
CA GLY A 303 7.26 0.30 -28.72
C GLY A 303 8.64 -0.22 -28.33
N LEU A 304 9.44 0.49 -27.54
CA LEU A 304 10.79 0.09 -27.16
C LEU A 304 10.84 -0.94 -26.03
N PHE A 305 9.78 -1.02 -25.21
CA PHE A 305 9.68 -1.97 -24.09
C PHE A 305 8.27 -2.59 -24.06
N GLU A 306 8.18 -3.92 -23.91
CA GLU A 306 6.92 -4.65 -24.09
C GLU A 306 5.94 -4.46 -22.94
N THR A 307 6.43 -4.53 -21.70
CA THR A 307 5.58 -4.60 -20.49
C THR A 307 6.03 -3.63 -19.40
N PRO A 308 6.08 -2.31 -19.67
CA PRO A 308 6.45 -1.36 -18.64
C PRO A 308 5.39 -1.36 -17.54
N LYS A 309 5.83 -1.43 -16.28
CA LYS A 309 4.91 -1.26 -15.15
C LYS A 309 4.35 0.16 -15.15
N PRO A 310 3.09 0.36 -14.77
CA PRO A 310 2.51 1.70 -14.71
C PRO A 310 3.06 2.48 -13.51
N THR A 311 3.48 3.72 -13.71
CA THR A 311 4.03 4.61 -12.67
C THR A 311 3.08 4.74 -11.48
N LYS A 312 1.76 4.78 -11.72
CA LYS A 312 0.75 4.90 -10.66
C LYS A 312 0.66 3.69 -9.73
N LEU A 313 0.92 2.47 -10.23
CA LEU A 313 1.04 1.28 -9.39
C LEU A 313 2.18 1.46 -8.39
N LEU A 314 3.37 1.82 -8.90
CA LEU A 314 4.55 1.97 -8.07
C LEU A 314 4.43 3.14 -7.09
N GLN A 315 3.81 4.26 -7.48
CA GLN A 315 3.54 5.37 -6.57
C GLN A 315 2.71 4.93 -5.36
N VAL A 316 1.67 4.13 -5.56
CA VAL A 316 0.84 3.59 -4.45
C VAL A 316 1.69 2.74 -3.50
N LEU A 317 2.52 1.84 -4.02
CA LEU A 317 3.36 0.97 -3.20
C LEU A 317 4.45 1.78 -2.47
N ILE A 318 5.11 2.71 -3.17
CA ILE A 318 6.16 3.57 -2.61
C ILE A 318 5.59 4.45 -1.49
N GLU A 319 4.46 5.13 -1.71
CA GLU A 319 3.84 5.96 -0.67
C GLU A 319 3.42 5.16 0.56
N ALA A 320 2.96 3.92 0.38
CA ALA A 320 2.54 3.06 1.48
C ALA A 320 3.70 2.48 2.31
N ALA A 321 4.88 2.35 1.70
CA ALA A 321 6.05 1.71 2.32
C ALA A 321 7.10 2.70 2.81
N THR A 322 7.02 3.98 2.41
CA THR A 322 8.10 4.96 2.60
C THR A 322 7.57 6.35 2.93
N SER A 323 8.42 7.19 3.49
CA SER A 323 8.21 8.62 3.68
C SER A 323 9.01 9.46 2.67
N PRO A 324 8.64 10.74 2.40
CA PRO A 324 9.47 11.63 1.61
C PRO A 324 10.93 11.68 2.12
N GLY A 325 11.89 11.61 1.20
CA GLY A 325 13.33 11.55 1.52
C GLY A 325 13.89 10.13 1.68
N ASP A 326 13.05 9.11 1.89
CA ASP A 326 13.50 7.72 1.90
C ASP A 326 14.05 7.29 0.53
N THR A 327 14.82 6.22 0.53
CA THR A 327 15.45 5.67 -0.67
C THR A 327 14.78 4.37 -1.12
N VAL A 328 14.45 4.31 -2.42
CA VAL A 328 13.90 3.14 -3.12
C VAL A 328 14.98 2.53 -4.00
N LEU A 329 15.12 1.21 -3.99
CA LEU A 329 16.03 0.46 -4.86
C LEU A 329 15.23 -0.41 -5.84
N ASP A 330 15.67 -0.43 -7.09
CA ASP A 330 15.21 -1.40 -8.10
C ASP A 330 16.42 -1.93 -8.87
N PHE A 331 16.72 -3.22 -8.71
CA PHE A 331 17.87 -3.85 -9.37
C PHE A 331 17.49 -4.70 -10.60
N PHE A 332 16.26 -4.51 -11.09
CA PHE A 332 15.77 -4.91 -12.40
C PHE A 332 14.99 -3.76 -13.04
N ALA A 333 15.65 -2.60 -13.15
CA ALA A 333 14.98 -1.31 -13.43
C ALA A 333 14.20 -1.27 -14.75
N GLY A 334 14.57 -2.11 -15.73
CA GLY A 334 13.89 -2.22 -17.03
C GLY A 334 13.75 -0.86 -17.70
N SER A 335 12.52 -0.42 -17.92
CA SER A 335 12.27 0.89 -18.53
C SER A 335 12.40 2.08 -17.56
N GLY A 336 12.79 1.90 -16.28
CA GLY A 336 13.00 2.99 -15.33
C GLY A 336 11.74 3.51 -14.62
N THR A 337 10.66 2.75 -14.61
CA THR A 337 9.39 3.17 -14.00
C THR A 337 9.52 3.50 -12.52
N THR A 338 10.30 2.69 -11.78
CA THR A 338 10.52 2.87 -10.34
C THR A 338 11.18 4.20 -10.02
N GLY A 339 12.19 4.61 -10.81
CA GLY A 339 12.86 5.90 -10.63
C GLY A 339 11.90 7.09 -10.84
N GLN A 340 11.10 7.05 -11.90
CA GLN A 340 10.10 8.08 -12.17
C GLN A 340 9.03 8.14 -11.05
N ALA A 341 8.58 6.99 -10.54
CA ALA A 341 7.59 6.92 -9.47
C ALA A 341 8.16 7.42 -8.14
N ALA A 342 9.38 7.05 -7.80
CA ALA A 342 10.08 7.49 -6.59
C ALA A 342 10.27 9.01 -6.58
N HIS A 343 10.80 9.56 -7.68
CA HIS A 343 10.97 11.01 -7.81
C HIS A 343 9.65 11.77 -7.68
N ALA A 344 8.61 11.33 -8.38
CA ALA A 344 7.29 11.96 -8.35
C ALA A 344 6.61 11.93 -6.96
N THR A 345 7.10 11.10 -6.05
CA THR A 345 6.62 10.99 -4.67
C THR A 345 7.60 11.58 -3.64
N GLY A 346 8.67 12.26 -4.09
CA GLY A 346 9.67 12.90 -3.24
C GLY A 346 10.64 11.91 -2.57
N ARG A 347 10.85 10.74 -3.17
CA ARG A 347 11.79 9.72 -2.72
C ARG A 347 13.04 9.74 -3.58
N ARG A 348 14.17 9.38 -2.98
CA ARG A 348 15.40 9.09 -3.70
C ARG A 348 15.34 7.68 -4.27
N PHE A 349 16.20 7.41 -5.25
CA PHE A 349 16.26 6.06 -5.79
C PHE A 349 17.69 5.64 -6.19
N PHE A 350 17.88 4.33 -6.16
CA PHE A 350 18.93 3.60 -6.87
C PHE A 350 18.26 2.68 -7.89
N LEU A 351 18.65 2.83 -9.15
CA LEU A 351 18.28 1.88 -10.21
C LEU A 351 19.52 1.12 -10.63
N ILE A 352 19.41 -0.19 -10.80
CA ILE A 352 20.46 -1.02 -11.37
C ILE A 352 19.88 -1.64 -12.64
N GLN A 353 20.58 -1.46 -13.75
CA GLN A 353 20.18 -2.01 -15.04
C GLN A 353 21.39 -2.49 -15.83
N LEU A 354 21.33 -3.75 -16.24
CA LEU A 354 22.32 -4.35 -17.13
C LEU A 354 22.30 -3.64 -18.49
N GLU A 355 23.50 -3.39 -19.07
CA GLU A 355 23.64 -2.89 -20.45
C GLU A 355 23.33 -4.00 -21.47
N GLU A 356 22.12 -4.56 -21.36
CA GLU A 356 21.61 -5.59 -22.27
C GLU A 356 21.17 -4.94 -23.59
N PRO A 357 21.68 -5.41 -24.74
CA PRO A 357 21.29 -4.86 -26.04
C PRO A 357 19.82 -5.17 -26.33
N PHE A 358 19.16 -4.31 -27.06
CA PHE A 358 17.80 -4.57 -27.56
C PHE A 358 17.77 -5.83 -28.44
N SER A 359 16.64 -6.54 -28.41
CA SER A 359 16.39 -7.63 -29.38
C SER A 359 16.44 -7.11 -30.83
N ALA A 360 16.74 -7.99 -31.78
CA ALA A 360 16.85 -7.62 -33.20
C ALA A 360 15.61 -6.87 -33.72
N ALA A 361 14.41 -7.17 -33.20
CA ALA A 361 13.17 -6.50 -33.57
C ALA A 361 13.07 -5.05 -33.07
N LYS A 362 13.80 -4.69 -32.00
CA LYS A 362 13.77 -3.37 -31.36
C LYS A 362 14.99 -2.52 -31.65
N SER A 363 16.09 -3.14 -32.06
CA SER A 363 17.38 -2.44 -32.30
C SER A 363 17.29 -1.34 -33.35
N GLY A 364 16.49 -1.52 -34.42
CA GLY A 364 16.27 -0.49 -35.42
C GLY A 364 15.59 0.77 -34.86
N PRO A 365 14.35 0.67 -34.36
CA PRO A 365 13.63 1.81 -33.76
C PRO A 365 14.36 2.47 -32.59
N ALA A 366 15.05 1.68 -31.76
CA ALA A 366 15.86 2.20 -30.65
C ALA A 366 17.09 2.95 -31.18
N GLY A 367 17.80 2.38 -32.16
CA GLY A 367 18.98 2.99 -32.81
C GLY A 367 18.69 4.33 -33.50
N GLU A 368 17.50 4.50 -34.07
CA GLU A 368 17.05 5.79 -34.64
C GLU A 368 16.97 6.89 -33.57
N GLN A 369 16.77 6.50 -32.29
CA GLN A 369 16.78 7.40 -31.13
C GLN A 369 18.14 7.43 -30.40
N GLY A 370 19.17 6.79 -30.94
CA GLY A 370 20.50 6.70 -30.32
C GLY A 370 20.55 5.81 -29.07
N LEU A 371 19.58 4.89 -28.93
CA LEU A 371 19.53 3.95 -27.81
C LEU A 371 20.03 2.57 -28.27
N HIS A 372 20.96 1.98 -27.52
CA HIS A 372 21.59 0.71 -27.87
C HIS A 372 21.29 -0.40 -26.87
N THR A 373 21.00 -0.03 -25.62
CA THR A 373 20.77 -0.95 -24.51
C THR A 373 19.52 -0.61 -23.72
N ILE A 374 19.03 -1.55 -22.92
CA ILE A 374 17.91 -1.31 -21.98
C ILE A 374 18.30 -0.24 -20.95
N ALA A 375 19.57 -0.18 -20.52
CA ALA A 375 20.06 0.90 -19.63
C ALA A 375 19.96 2.28 -20.30
N ASP A 376 20.14 2.38 -21.63
CA ASP A 376 19.92 3.64 -22.34
C ASP A 376 18.45 4.04 -22.34
N LEU A 377 17.54 3.09 -22.48
CA LEU A 377 16.10 3.34 -22.35
C LEU A 377 15.72 3.80 -20.95
N THR A 378 16.29 3.16 -19.91
CA THR A 378 16.10 3.59 -18.52
C THR A 378 16.48 5.06 -18.34
N ALA A 379 17.67 5.43 -18.82
CA ALA A 379 18.16 6.81 -18.74
C ALA A 379 17.31 7.77 -19.60
N ALA A 380 16.90 7.37 -20.82
CA ALA A 380 16.06 8.17 -21.70
C ALA A 380 14.69 8.47 -21.06
N ARG A 381 14.05 7.47 -20.43
CA ARG A 381 12.79 7.67 -19.69
C ARG A 381 12.95 8.68 -18.58
N LEU A 382 13.99 8.54 -17.74
CA LEU A 382 14.24 9.47 -16.63
C LEU A 382 14.45 10.89 -17.14
N ARG A 383 15.25 11.09 -18.21
CA ARG A 383 15.47 12.40 -18.83
C ARG A 383 14.19 12.98 -19.41
N ALA A 384 13.42 12.18 -20.19
CA ALA A 384 12.16 12.62 -20.77
C ALA A 384 11.09 12.95 -19.71
N ALA A 385 11.17 12.36 -18.53
CA ALA A 385 10.33 12.65 -17.38
C ALA A 385 10.90 13.75 -16.46
N GLU A 386 11.97 14.44 -16.89
CA GLU A 386 12.65 15.51 -16.15
C GLU A 386 13.12 15.10 -14.73
N VAL A 387 13.48 13.83 -14.57
CA VAL A 387 13.98 13.27 -13.30
C VAL A 387 15.50 13.48 -13.23
N PRO A 388 16.03 14.23 -12.25
CA PRO A 388 17.47 14.39 -12.07
C PRO A 388 18.09 13.10 -11.52
N PHE A 389 19.19 12.66 -12.11
CA PHE A 389 19.95 11.49 -11.66
C PHE A 389 21.40 11.53 -12.12
N HIS A 390 22.24 10.76 -11.46
CA HIS A 390 23.63 10.48 -11.82
C HIS A 390 23.73 9.09 -12.45
N GLU A 391 24.69 8.89 -13.33
CA GLU A 391 24.97 7.58 -13.91
C GLU A 391 26.35 7.09 -13.45
N LEU A 392 26.41 5.79 -13.14
CA LEU A 392 27.66 5.11 -12.80
C LEU A 392 27.72 3.79 -13.58
N ARG A 393 28.88 3.49 -14.17
CA ARG A 393 29.19 2.17 -14.73
C ARG A 393 30.04 1.40 -13.75
N CYS A 394 29.57 0.19 -13.36
CA CYS A 394 30.25 -0.68 -12.41
C CYS A 394 30.73 -1.98 -13.09
#